data_d07de5528e8ae0d6f4a8535a4a52ff11
#
_entry.id   d07de5528e8ae0d6f4a8535a4a52ff11
#
_cell.length_a   1.000
_cell.length_b   1.000
_cell.length_c   1.000
_cell.angle_alpha   90.00
_cell.angle_beta   90.00
_cell.angle_gamma   90.00
#
_symmetry.space_group_name_H-M   'P 1'
#
loop_
_entity.id
_entity.type
_entity.pdbx_description
1 polymer ?
#
loop_
_entity_poly.entity_id
_entity_poly.type
_entity_poly.pdbx_seq_one_letter_code
_entity_poly.pdbx_strand_id
1 'polypeptide(L)'
;MTAYLLAVVQALLALALAPGLVGFVRWVKARLQNRRGAPPWQPYFELHKLFGKEVVMSNNASWLFRFAPYMVFGSAVAVTLLIPLIFAPSPLDSVGDLLVVVYLLLLGTFFLALAGLDPGTAFGGMGASREMTMAAIAEPTIALAIFGLALGAGSTNLGRIVIQILADPAVAVRPGHLLAFAALFIVTLAETGRLPVDNPATHLELTMIHEAMILEYSGRYLALIEWAAALKLLIFFALLANLFVPWGVAVARTPAALGLAVGVLIAKLAVLGLAVAVIETRVAKLRLFRVPELLGLSFVLALLAVTSSFLLR
;
A
#
# COMPACT_ATOMS: atom_id res chain seq x y z
N MET A 1 -28.48 5.65 2.13
CA MET A 1 -28.38 4.18 1.93
C MET A 1 -27.48 3.82 0.74
N THR A 2 -27.63 4.42 -0.41
CA THR A 2 -26.83 4.17 -1.63
C THR A 2 -25.32 4.47 -1.48
N ALA A 3 -24.94 5.47 -0.67
CA ALA A 3 -23.53 5.83 -0.45
C ALA A 3 -22.74 4.75 0.33
N TYR A 4 -23.29 4.25 1.43
CA TYR A 4 -22.66 3.19 2.22
C TYR A 4 -22.57 1.86 1.44
N LEU A 5 -23.59 1.55 0.63
CA LEU A 5 -23.52 0.39 -0.26
C LEU A 5 -22.37 0.51 -1.25
N LEU A 6 -22.13 1.69 -1.81
CA LEU A 6 -21.03 1.95 -2.73
C LEU A 6 -19.68 1.80 -2.05
N ALA A 7 -19.53 2.24 -0.78
CA ALA A 7 -18.31 2.03 -0.01
C ALA A 7 -18.02 0.53 0.20
N VAL A 8 -19.03 -0.25 0.55
CA VAL A 8 -18.89 -1.70 0.73
C VAL A 8 -18.51 -2.39 -0.59
N VAL A 9 -19.16 -2.02 -1.70
CA VAL A 9 -18.83 -2.55 -3.04
C VAL A 9 -17.39 -2.21 -3.41
N GLN A 10 -16.93 -0.99 -3.13
CA GLN A 10 -15.57 -0.55 -3.37
C GLN A 10 -14.56 -1.38 -2.53
N ALA A 11 -14.84 -1.62 -1.25
CA ALA A 11 -13.98 -2.44 -0.39
C ALA A 11 -13.95 -3.91 -0.86
N LEU A 12 -15.09 -4.47 -1.23
CA LEU A 12 -15.16 -5.84 -1.79
C LEU A 12 -14.38 -5.96 -3.11
N LEU A 13 -14.46 -4.94 -3.96
CA LEU A 13 -13.66 -4.87 -5.18
C LEU A 13 -12.16 -4.84 -4.86
N ALA A 14 -11.74 -4.03 -3.89
CA ALA A 14 -10.34 -3.98 -3.45
C ALA A 14 -9.86 -5.32 -2.91
N LEU A 15 -10.66 -5.97 -2.05
CA LEU A 15 -10.39 -7.30 -1.51
C LEU A 15 -10.22 -8.34 -2.63
N ALA A 16 -11.08 -8.27 -3.66
CA ALA A 16 -11.01 -9.17 -4.79
C ALA A 16 -9.80 -8.89 -5.70
N LEU A 17 -9.47 -7.63 -5.97
CA LEU A 17 -8.38 -7.27 -6.90
C LEU A 17 -6.97 -7.40 -6.29
N ALA A 18 -6.83 -7.26 -4.96
CA ALA A 18 -5.52 -7.20 -4.31
C ALA A 18 -4.65 -8.44 -4.55
N PRO A 19 -5.12 -9.69 -4.35
CA PRO A 19 -4.31 -10.87 -4.64
C PRO A 19 -3.94 -10.98 -6.13
N GLY A 20 -4.89 -10.61 -7.02
CA GLY A 20 -4.66 -10.60 -8.47
C GLY A 20 -3.57 -9.62 -8.88
N LEU A 21 -3.48 -8.45 -8.23
CA LEU A 21 -2.43 -7.46 -8.47
C LEU A 21 -1.04 -8.02 -8.10
N VAL A 22 -0.91 -8.66 -6.95
CA VAL A 22 0.33 -9.33 -6.54
C VAL A 22 0.72 -10.42 -7.54
N GLY A 23 -0.26 -11.25 -7.95
CA GLY A 23 -0.06 -12.29 -8.95
C GLY A 23 0.36 -11.72 -10.31
N PHE A 24 -0.25 -10.61 -10.74
CA PHE A 24 0.11 -9.91 -11.97
C PHE A 24 1.56 -9.41 -11.94
N VAL A 25 1.98 -8.75 -10.85
CA VAL A 25 3.37 -8.27 -10.70
C VAL A 25 4.36 -9.45 -10.74
N ARG A 26 4.08 -10.55 -10.02
CA ARG A 26 4.89 -11.77 -10.02
C ARG A 26 4.98 -12.38 -11.42
N TRP A 27 3.87 -12.43 -12.14
CA TRP A 27 3.82 -12.97 -13.51
C TRP A 27 4.61 -12.13 -14.53
N VAL A 28 4.44 -10.80 -14.50
CA VAL A 28 5.19 -9.87 -15.36
C VAL A 28 6.69 -9.98 -15.08
N LYS A 29 7.08 -9.97 -13.80
CA LYS A 29 8.47 -10.14 -13.37
C LYS A 29 9.10 -11.42 -13.94
N ALA A 30 8.39 -12.56 -13.85
CA ALA A 30 8.88 -13.82 -14.39
C ALA A 30 9.06 -13.75 -15.92
N ARG A 31 8.15 -13.09 -16.66
CA ARG A 31 8.27 -12.89 -18.10
C ARG A 31 9.46 -12.02 -18.47
N LEU A 32 9.70 -10.92 -17.75
CA LEU A 32 10.85 -10.06 -17.94
C LEU A 32 12.19 -10.78 -17.68
N GLN A 33 12.17 -11.82 -16.86
CA GLN A 33 13.33 -12.67 -16.58
C GLN A 33 13.44 -13.88 -17.51
N ASN A 34 12.67 -13.93 -18.61
CA ASN A 34 12.59 -15.09 -19.53
C ASN A 34 12.22 -16.41 -18.84
N ARG A 35 11.42 -16.35 -17.77
CA ARG A 35 10.96 -17.52 -16.99
C ARG A 35 9.45 -17.72 -17.16
N ARG A 36 9.00 -18.98 -17.07
CA ARG A 36 7.59 -19.29 -16.94
C ARG A 36 7.20 -19.12 -15.47
N GLY A 37 6.54 -18.00 -15.14
CA GLY A 37 5.99 -17.75 -13.81
C GLY A 37 4.64 -18.42 -13.58
N ALA A 38 4.21 -18.44 -12.30
CA ALA A 38 2.86 -18.82 -11.95
C ALA A 38 1.83 -17.87 -12.57
N PRO A 39 0.60 -18.34 -12.83
CA PRO A 39 -0.45 -17.50 -13.39
C PRO A 39 -0.87 -16.38 -12.41
N PRO A 40 -1.44 -15.26 -12.89
CA PRO A 40 -1.81 -14.13 -12.03
C PRO A 40 -2.82 -14.47 -10.90
N TRP A 41 -3.60 -15.53 -11.08
CA TRP A 41 -4.57 -16.00 -10.06
C TRP A 41 -3.98 -16.92 -9.00
N GLN A 42 -2.70 -17.26 -9.06
CA GLN A 42 -2.04 -18.13 -8.09
C GLN A 42 -2.22 -17.67 -6.63
N PRO A 43 -2.14 -16.36 -6.28
CA PRO A 43 -2.33 -15.93 -4.88
C PRO A 43 -3.69 -16.27 -4.31
N TYR A 44 -4.75 -16.38 -5.11
CA TYR A 44 -6.07 -16.81 -4.61
C TYR A 44 -6.05 -18.28 -4.15
N PHE A 45 -5.36 -19.14 -4.89
CA PHE A 45 -5.18 -20.55 -4.48
C PHE A 45 -4.31 -20.66 -3.23
N GLU A 46 -3.26 -19.80 -3.12
CA GLU A 46 -2.41 -19.72 -1.93
C GLU A 46 -3.22 -19.32 -0.69
N LEU A 47 -4.05 -18.28 -0.79
CA LEU A 47 -4.95 -17.87 0.29
C LEU A 47 -5.96 -18.97 0.63
N HIS A 48 -6.64 -19.55 -0.36
CA HIS A 48 -7.60 -20.63 -0.13
C HIS A 48 -6.95 -21.81 0.60
N LYS A 49 -5.75 -22.21 0.19
CA LYS A 49 -4.97 -23.27 0.84
C LYS A 49 -4.63 -22.92 2.29
N LEU A 50 -4.22 -21.66 2.56
CA LEU A 50 -3.87 -21.22 3.90
C LEU A 50 -5.09 -21.19 4.84
N PHE A 51 -6.25 -20.76 4.35
CA PHE A 51 -7.48 -20.79 5.14
C PHE A 51 -7.94 -22.22 5.51
N GLY A 52 -7.61 -23.21 4.69
CA GLY A 52 -7.90 -24.62 4.96
C GLY A 52 -6.87 -25.34 5.84
N LYS A 53 -5.74 -24.69 6.17
CA LYS A 53 -4.71 -25.30 7.03
C LYS A 53 -4.96 -25.04 8.52
N GLU A 54 -4.51 -25.99 9.34
CA GLU A 54 -4.50 -25.82 10.79
C GLU A 54 -3.54 -24.73 11.23
N VAL A 55 -3.88 -24.09 12.35
CA VAL A 55 -3.04 -23.06 12.96
C VAL A 55 -2.14 -23.73 13.99
N VAL A 56 -0.85 -23.67 13.73
CA VAL A 56 0.19 -24.05 14.70
C VAL A 56 0.74 -22.77 15.32
N MET A 57 0.83 -22.71 16.62
CA MET A 57 1.31 -21.54 17.35
C MET A 57 2.42 -21.92 18.31
N SER A 58 3.37 -21.01 18.52
CA SER A 58 4.38 -21.11 19.56
C SER A 58 3.72 -21.13 20.94
N ASN A 59 4.24 -21.94 21.86
CA ASN A 59 3.79 -21.97 23.26
C ASN A 59 4.07 -20.64 23.99
N ASN A 60 4.99 -19.84 23.50
CA ASN A 60 5.37 -18.54 24.06
C ASN A 60 4.50 -17.38 23.53
N ALA A 61 3.65 -17.65 22.53
CA ALA A 61 2.81 -16.62 21.92
C ALA A 61 1.67 -16.23 22.84
N SER A 62 1.47 -14.91 23.04
CA SER A 62 0.41 -14.35 23.85
C SER A 62 -0.91 -14.18 23.08
N TRP A 63 -1.92 -13.57 23.71
CA TRP A 63 -3.16 -13.18 23.05
C TRP A 63 -2.94 -12.16 21.90
N LEU A 64 -1.89 -11.35 22.00
CA LEU A 64 -1.53 -10.35 21.01
C LEU A 64 -1.21 -10.98 19.65
N PHE A 65 -0.49 -12.11 19.64
CA PHE A 65 -0.17 -12.87 18.44
C PHE A 65 -1.42 -13.34 17.68
N ARG A 66 -2.48 -13.71 18.41
CA ARG A 66 -3.77 -14.10 17.81
C ARG A 66 -4.58 -12.92 17.31
N PHE A 67 -4.48 -11.77 17.98
CA PHE A 67 -5.26 -10.57 17.68
C PHE A 67 -4.68 -9.76 16.53
N ALA A 68 -3.35 -9.67 16.43
CA ALA A 68 -2.65 -8.84 15.46
C ALA A 68 -3.05 -9.10 13.99
N PRO A 69 -3.22 -10.34 13.48
CA PRO A 69 -3.64 -10.56 12.10
C PRO A 69 -5.00 -9.92 11.77
N TYR A 70 -5.93 -9.90 12.73
CA TYR A 70 -7.23 -9.25 12.54
C TYR A 70 -7.10 -7.73 12.51
N MET A 71 -6.21 -7.15 13.33
CA MET A 71 -5.94 -5.72 13.31
C MET A 71 -5.25 -5.28 12.02
N VAL A 72 -4.25 -6.04 11.57
CA VAL A 72 -3.54 -5.79 10.30
C VAL A 72 -4.49 -5.83 9.11
N PHE A 73 -5.32 -6.87 9.03
CA PHE A 73 -6.31 -7.01 7.97
C PHE A 73 -7.43 -5.98 8.08
N GLY A 74 -7.97 -5.78 9.28
CA GLY A 74 -9.06 -4.85 9.54
C GLY A 74 -8.68 -3.40 9.25
N SER A 75 -7.48 -2.96 9.62
CA SER A 75 -6.98 -1.62 9.30
C SER A 75 -6.83 -1.41 7.79
N ALA A 76 -6.31 -2.39 7.06
CA ALA A 76 -6.20 -2.32 5.61
C ALA A 76 -7.59 -2.24 4.93
N VAL A 77 -8.57 -3.04 5.39
CA VAL A 77 -9.95 -2.96 4.90
C VAL A 77 -10.57 -1.60 5.22
N ALA A 78 -10.37 -1.07 6.43
CA ALA A 78 -10.87 0.25 6.80
C ALA A 78 -10.34 1.35 5.87
N VAL A 79 -9.05 1.30 5.52
CA VAL A 79 -8.46 2.24 4.56
C VAL A 79 -9.14 2.14 3.18
N THR A 80 -9.45 0.94 2.69
CA THR A 80 -10.14 0.79 1.38
C THR A 80 -11.55 1.40 1.35
N LEU A 81 -12.20 1.54 2.51
CA LEU A 81 -13.49 2.23 2.62
C LEU A 81 -13.35 3.76 2.54
N LEU A 82 -12.20 4.30 2.95
CA LEU A 82 -11.95 5.74 3.06
C LEU A 82 -11.36 6.35 1.79
N ILE A 83 -10.46 5.63 1.11
CA ILE A 83 -9.79 6.15 -0.09
C ILE A 83 -10.72 6.18 -1.32
N PRO A 84 -10.61 7.18 -2.20
CA PRO A 84 -11.38 7.24 -3.45
C PRO A 84 -10.82 6.25 -4.47
N LEU A 85 -11.31 4.99 -4.49
CA LEU A 85 -10.86 3.97 -5.43
C LEU A 85 -11.49 4.12 -6.82
N ILE A 86 -12.82 4.08 -6.87
CA ILE A 86 -13.60 4.15 -8.13
C ILE A 86 -14.46 5.38 -8.22
N PHE A 87 -14.78 6.00 -7.08
CA PHE A 87 -15.69 7.13 -6.99
C PHE A 87 -15.13 8.23 -6.07
N ALA A 88 -15.25 9.50 -6.50
CA ALA A 88 -14.96 10.69 -5.70
C ALA A 88 -16.16 11.66 -5.76
N PRO A 89 -16.59 12.25 -4.61
CA PRO A 89 -16.08 12.04 -3.24
C PRO A 89 -16.37 10.64 -2.72
N SER A 90 -15.47 10.10 -1.87
CA SER A 90 -15.71 8.81 -1.23
C SER A 90 -17.02 8.84 -0.43
N PRO A 91 -17.78 7.73 -0.36
CA PRO A 91 -19.02 7.69 0.43
C PRO A 91 -18.83 8.01 1.92
N LEU A 92 -17.63 7.74 2.46
CA LEU A 92 -17.23 8.07 3.83
C LEU A 92 -16.27 9.28 3.89
N ASP A 93 -16.44 10.21 2.95
CA ASP A 93 -15.58 11.38 2.78
C ASP A 93 -15.48 12.26 4.05
N SER A 94 -16.54 12.30 4.86
CA SER A 94 -16.54 13.02 6.14
C SER A 94 -15.48 12.53 7.14
N VAL A 95 -15.03 11.28 7.00
CA VAL A 95 -14.00 10.64 7.83
C VAL A 95 -12.73 10.37 7.03
N GLY A 96 -12.79 10.46 5.70
CA GLY A 96 -11.71 10.16 4.73
C GLY A 96 -10.62 11.23 4.69
N ASP A 97 -10.10 11.62 5.85
CA ASP A 97 -9.01 12.57 5.99
C ASP A 97 -7.65 11.87 5.81
N LEU A 98 -6.67 12.61 5.30
CA LEU A 98 -5.27 12.21 5.19
C LEU A 98 -4.74 11.55 6.46
N LEU A 99 -4.92 12.20 7.61
CA LEU A 99 -4.39 11.72 8.88
C LEU A 99 -4.99 10.37 9.27
N VAL A 100 -6.29 10.19 9.08
CA VAL A 100 -6.98 8.93 9.40
C VAL A 100 -6.41 7.78 8.57
N VAL A 101 -6.19 8.01 7.28
CA VAL A 101 -5.62 6.98 6.39
C VAL A 101 -4.19 6.62 6.78
N VAL A 102 -3.34 7.62 7.05
CA VAL A 102 -1.95 7.40 7.48
C VAL A 102 -1.89 6.63 8.80
N TYR A 103 -2.67 7.05 9.81
CA TYR A 103 -2.69 6.37 11.11
C TYR A 103 -3.30 4.96 11.07
N LEU A 104 -4.25 4.69 10.17
CA LEU A 104 -4.76 3.32 9.99
C LEU A 104 -3.72 2.40 9.34
N LEU A 105 -2.91 2.91 8.40
CA LEU A 105 -1.80 2.16 7.83
C LEU A 105 -0.72 1.89 8.90
N LEU A 106 -0.37 2.91 9.71
CA LEU A 106 0.53 2.78 10.85
C LEU A 106 0.03 1.73 11.84
N LEU A 107 -1.26 1.76 12.17
CA LEU A 107 -1.87 0.81 13.10
C LEU A 107 -1.61 -0.64 12.68
N GLY A 108 -1.77 -0.95 11.38
CA GLY A 108 -1.47 -2.27 10.83
C GLY A 108 0.01 -2.65 10.99
N THR A 109 0.93 -1.75 10.61
CA THR A 109 2.38 -1.96 10.74
C THR A 109 2.80 -2.13 12.20
N PHE A 110 2.24 -1.32 13.11
CA PHE A 110 2.50 -1.40 14.54
C PHE A 110 2.09 -2.74 15.15
N PHE A 111 0.87 -3.21 14.88
CA PHE A 111 0.42 -4.51 15.38
C PHE A 111 1.22 -5.68 14.79
N LEU A 112 1.66 -5.58 13.53
CA LEU A 112 2.52 -6.59 12.92
C LEU A 112 3.89 -6.64 13.58
N ALA A 113 4.49 -5.48 13.88
CA ALA A 113 5.76 -5.41 14.58
C ALA A 113 5.67 -5.97 16.02
N LEU A 114 4.61 -5.62 16.75
CA LEU A 114 4.35 -6.20 18.08
C LEU A 114 4.17 -7.73 18.00
N ALA A 115 3.48 -8.22 16.99
CA ALA A 115 3.30 -9.67 16.79
C ALA A 115 4.60 -10.40 16.44
N GLY A 116 5.52 -9.73 15.73
CA GLY A 116 6.85 -10.26 15.48
C GLY A 116 7.73 -10.36 16.73
N LEU A 117 7.49 -9.48 17.72
CA LEU A 117 8.19 -9.50 19.03
C LEU A 117 7.61 -10.53 20.00
N ASP A 118 6.30 -10.78 19.93
CA ASP A 118 5.54 -11.53 20.93
C ASP A 118 6.06 -12.96 21.20
N PRO A 119 6.41 -13.77 20.17
CA PRO A 119 6.97 -15.12 20.41
C PRO A 119 8.38 -15.15 21.01
N GLY A 120 9.07 -14.00 21.09
CA GLY A 120 10.42 -13.89 21.61
C GLY A 120 11.49 -14.51 20.70
N THR A 121 11.23 -14.64 19.40
CA THR A 121 12.19 -15.19 18.43
C THR A 121 13.19 -14.14 17.98
N ALA A 122 14.45 -14.54 17.76
CA ALA A 122 15.50 -13.63 17.33
C ALA A 122 15.18 -12.96 15.97
N PHE A 123 14.63 -13.71 15.02
CA PHE A 123 14.30 -13.21 13.68
C PHE A 123 13.10 -12.26 13.72
N GLY A 124 12.06 -12.59 14.48
CA GLY A 124 10.91 -11.72 14.69
C GLY A 124 11.31 -10.38 15.32
N GLY A 125 12.17 -10.41 16.33
CA GLY A 125 12.69 -9.21 16.98
C GLY A 125 13.55 -8.34 16.05
N MET A 126 14.44 -8.94 15.25
CA MET A 126 15.23 -8.22 14.26
C MET A 126 14.34 -7.62 13.15
N GLY A 127 13.37 -8.38 12.65
CA GLY A 127 12.41 -7.88 11.64
C GLY A 127 11.61 -6.69 12.15
N ALA A 128 11.02 -6.79 13.33
CA ALA A 128 10.24 -5.74 13.96
C ALA A 128 11.06 -4.47 14.20
N SER A 129 12.30 -4.58 14.72
CA SER A 129 13.18 -3.43 14.92
C SER A 129 13.50 -2.70 13.60
N ARG A 130 13.75 -3.44 12.52
CA ARG A 130 14.03 -2.89 11.19
C ARG A 130 12.80 -2.22 10.59
N GLU A 131 11.65 -2.87 10.66
CA GLU A 131 10.38 -2.34 10.17
C GLU A 131 10.05 -1.02 10.86
N MET A 132 10.12 -0.97 12.19
CA MET A 132 9.84 0.26 12.95
C MET A 132 10.84 1.38 12.65
N THR A 133 12.12 1.06 12.39
CA THR A 133 13.11 2.06 11.98
C THR A 133 12.77 2.66 10.61
N MET A 134 12.27 1.86 9.67
CA MET A 134 11.85 2.34 8.35
C MET A 134 10.53 3.10 8.42
N ALA A 135 9.57 2.61 9.18
CA ALA A 135 8.27 3.25 9.38
C ALA A 135 8.43 4.67 9.97
N ALA A 136 9.37 4.86 10.89
CA ALA A 136 9.66 6.17 11.48
C ALA A 136 10.03 7.27 10.47
N ILE A 137 10.54 6.90 9.29
CA ILE A 137 10.86 7.85 8.20
C ILE A 137 9.78 7.80 7.13
N ALA A 138 9.25 6.62 6.80
CA ALA A 138 8.28 6.41 5.74
C ALA A 138 6.94 7.10 6.05
N GLU A 139 6.43 6.99 7.28
CA GLU A 139 5.13 7.54 7.67
C GLU A 139 5.06 9.08 7.60
N PRO A 140 6.02 9.84 8.17
CA PRO A 140 6.05 11.28 7.98
C PRO A 140 6.17 11.67 6.49
N THR A 141 6.87 10.86 5.70
CA THR A 141 7.02 11.10 4.26
C THR A 141 5.68 10.94 3.52
N ILE A 142 4.90 9.89 3.84
CA ILE A 142 3.54 9.71 3.28
C ILE A 142 2.67 10.91 3.62
N ALA A 143 2.66 11.29 4.91
CA ALA A 143 1.88 12.42 5.38
C ALA A 143 2.27 13.73 4.65
N LEU A 144 3.56 14.04 4.53
CA LEU A 144 4.05 15.24 3.84
C LEU A 144 3.76 15.21 2.33
N ALA A 145 3.94 14.06 1.67
CA ALA A 145 3.68 13.93 0.24
C ALA A 145 2.20 14.23 -0.09
N ILE A 146 1.27 13.66 0.70
CA ILE A 146 -0.16 13.91 0.50
C ILE A 146 -0.55 15.31 0.99
N PHE A 147 0.09 15.82 2.06
CA PHE A 147 -0.13 17.18 2.54
C PHE A 147 0.27 18.24 1.51
N GLY A 148 1.36 18.00 0.74
CA GLY A 148 1.75 18.85 -0.38
C GLY A 148 0.63 18.99 -1.43
N LEU A 149 -0.11 17.91 -1.70
CA LEU A 149 -1.30 17.92 -2.57
C LEU A 149 -2.48 18.64 -1.90
N ALA A 150 -2.67 18.41 -0.61
CA ALA A 150 -3.74 19.01 0.19
C ALA A 150 -3.65 20.54 0.22
N LEU A 151 -2.44 21.10 0.26
CA LEU A 151 -2.20 22.54 0.20
C LEU A 151 -2.69 23.14 -1.14
N GLY A 152 -2.44 22.46 -2.24
CA GLY A 152 -2.93 22.87 -3.56
C GLY A 152 -4.44 22.78 -3.69
N ALA A 153 -5.05 21.79 -3.05
CA ALA A 153 -6.50 21.55 -3.06
C ALA A 153 -7.27 22.33 -1.98
N GLY A 154 -6.58 22.94 -1.00
CA GLY A 154 -7.20 23.63 0.13
C GLY A 154 -8.01 22.71 1.07
N SER A 155 -7.76 21.39 1.05
CA SER A 155 -8.46 20.40 1.86
C SER A 155 -7.57 19.18 2.11
N THR A 156 -7.60 18.62 3.31
CA THR A 156 -6.93 17.38 3.70
C THR A 156 -7.73 16.13 3.33
N ASN A 157 -8.94 16.30 2.85
CA ASN A 157 -9.82 15.24 2.44
C ASN A 157 -9.42 14.67 1.06
N LEU A 158 -9.17 13.37 0.99
CA LEU A 158 -8.65 12.72 -0.22
C LEU A 158 -9.58 12.81 -1.42
N GLY A 159 -10.90 12.70 -1.20
CA GLY A 159 -11.88 12.82 -2.25
C GLY A 159 -11.93 14.23 -2.85
N ARG A 160 -11.81 15.26 -2.01
CA ARG A 160 -11.77 16.66 -2.46
C ARG A 160 -10.50 16.98 -3.22
N ILE A 161 -9.34 16.41 -2.80
CA ILE A 161 -8.09 16.54 -3.53
C ILE A 161 -8.27 16.01 -4.97
N VAL A 162 -8.83 14.82 -5.13
CA VAL A 162 -9.12 14.22 -6.44
C VAL A 162 -10.02 15.11 -7.29
N ILE A 163 -11.12 15.62 -6.73
CA ILE A 163 -12.07 16.49 -7.44
C ILE A 163 -11.39 17.80 -7.89
N GLN A 164 -10.57 18.40 -7.03
CA GLN A 164 -9.86 19.64 -7.35
C GLN A 164 -8.86 19.46 -8.50
N ILE A 165 -8.11 18.37 -8.52
CA ILE A 165 -7.19 18.06 -9.62
C ILE A 165 -7.95 17.77 -10.93
N LEU A 166 -9.15 17.14 -10.85
CA LEU A 166 -10.00 16.95 -12.02
C LEU A 166 -10.55 18.29 -12.57
N ALA A 167 -10.80 19.27 -11.68
CA ALA A 167 -11.27 20.61 -12.06
C ALA A 167 -10.17 21.47 -12.70
N ASP A 168 -8.93 21.34 -12.21
CA ASP A 168 -7.75 22.05 -12.73
C ASP A 168 -6.61 21.04 -13.06
N PRO A 169 -6.62 20.47 -14.27
CA PRO A 169 -5.57 19.51 -14.68
C PRO A 169 -4.14 20.10 -14.69
N ALA A 170 -3.99 21.42 -14.74
CA ALA A 170 -2.66 22.06 -14.72
C ALA A 170 -1.93 21.82 -13.38
N VAL A 171 -2.66 21.57 -12.30
CA VAL A 171 -2.09 21.21 -11.00
C VAL A 171 -1.25 19.92 -11.08
N ALA A 172 -1.66 18.95 -11.88
CA ALA A 172 -0.95 17.67 -12.02
C ALA A 172 0.47 17.80 -12.60
N VAL A 173 0.78 18.91 -13.30
CA VAL A 173 2.09 19.15 -13.93
C VAL A 173 2.95 20.09 -13.09
N ARG A 174 2.44 20.63 -11.99
CA ARG A 174 3.21 21.51 -11.10
C ARG A 174 4.40 20.77 -10.49
N PRO A 175 5.57 21.42 -10.31
CA PRO A 175 6.76 20.77 -9.75
C PRO A 175 6.51 20.09 -8.39
N GLY A 176 5.75 20.73 -7.50
CA GLY A 176 5.38 20.15 -6.20
C GLY A 176 4.59 18.84 -6.31
N HIS A 177 3.72 18.73 -7.31
CA HIS A 177 2.94 17.51 -7.56
C HIS A 177 3.84 16.34 -8.03
N LEU A 178 4.79 16.62 -8.92
CA LEU A 178 5.74 15.62 -9.41
C LEU A 178 6.72 15.17 -8.31
N LEU A 179 7.18 16.09 -7.46
CA LEU A 179 8.03 15.76 -6.31
C LEU A 179 7.28 14.90 -5.29
N ALA A 180 6.03 15.24 -5.00
CA ALA A 180 5.17 14.43 -4.12
C ALA A 180 4.92 13.02 -4.68
N PHE A 181 4.71 12.91 -6.01
CA PHE A 181 4.60 11.60 -6.68
C PHE A 181 5.85 10.77 -6.51
N ALA A 182 7.03 11.35 -6.78
CA ALA A 182 8.30 10.64 -6.64
C ALA A 182 8.54 10.20 -5.19
N ALA A 183 8.27 11.06 -4.21
CA ALA A 183 8.37 10.75 -2.80
C ALA A 183 7.46 9.58 -2.40
N LEU A 184 6.17 9.66 -2.74
CA LEU A 184 5.20 8.63 -2.39
C LEU A 184 5.49 7.31 -3.13
N PHE A 185 6.00 7.36 -4.37
CA PHE A 185 6.39 6.16 -5.11
C PHE A 185 7.56 5.44 -4.44
N ILE A 186 8.60 6.16 -3.99
CA ILE A 186 9.74 5.56 -3.26
C ILE A 186 9.25 4.92 -1.95
N VAL A 187 8.42 5.62 -1.18
CA VAL A 187 7.85 5.08 0.06
C VAL A 187 6.96 3.87 -0.21
N THR A 188 6.20 3.87 -1.30
CA THR A 188 5.38 2.72 -1.70
C THR A 188 6.22 1.45 -1.86
N LEU A 189 7.42 1.55 -2.44
CA LEU A 189 8.33 0.40 -2.57
C LEU A 189 8.80 -0.10 -1.19
N ALA A 190 9.06 0.81 -0.26
CA ALA A 190 9.48 0.47 1.10
C ALA A 190 8.35 -0.19 1.90
N GLU A 191 7.20 0.48 1.98
CA GLU A 191 6.03 0.05 2.75
C GLU A 191 5.41 -1.27 2.27
N THR A 192 5.62 -1.61 1.00
CA THR A 192 5.13 -2.86 0.40
C THR A 192 6.20 -3.94 0.28
N GLY A 193 7.37 -3.74 0.91
CA GLY A 193 8.46 -4.71 0.93
C GLY A 193 8.98 -5.07 -0.47
N ARG A 194 9.07 -4.08 -1.38
CA ARG A 194 9.51 -4.27 -2.77
C ARG A 194 10.96 -3.88 -2.98
N LEU A 195 11.60 -4.45 -4.00
CA LEU A 195 12.93 -4.00 -4.42
C LEU A 195 12.90 -2.52 -4.82
N PRO A 196 13.89 -1.73 -4.43
CA PRO A 196 15.21 -2.11 -3.87
C PRO A 196 15.27 -2.25 -2.34
N VAL A 197 14.19 -2.05 -1.60
CA VAL A 197 14.18 -2.02 -0.13
C VAL A 197 14.22 -3.42 0.45
N ASP A 198 13.27 -4.26 0.09
CA ASP A 198 13.25 -5.67 0.51
C ASP A 198 13.01 -6.60 -0.67
N ASN A 199 13.33 -7.88 -0.51
CA ASN A 199 13.08 -8.89 -1.52
C ASN A 199 12.30 -10.05 -0.89
N PRO A 200 11.00 -10.15 -1.12
CA PRO A 200 10.17 -11.20 -0.54
C PRO A 200 10.54 -12.62 -1.04
N ALA A 201 11.31 -12.72 -2.12
CA ALA A 201 11.77 -14.01 -2.66
C ALA A 201 13.10 -14.49 -2.04
N THR A 202 13.75 -13.69 -1.19
CA THR A 202 15.06 -14.02 -0.61
C THR A 202 14.89 -14.33 0.87
N HIS A 203 14.90 -15.61 1.20
CA HIS A 203 14.84 -16.11 2.59
C HIS A 203 16.20 -16.10 3.27
N LEU A 204 16.95 -14.99 3.18
CA LEU A 204 18.19 -14.78 3.91
C LEU A 204 17.86 -14.11 5.24
N GLU A 205 17.88 -14.88 6.31
CA GLU A 205 17.47 -14.54 7.68
C GLU A 205 18.07 -13.23 8.19
N LEU A 206 19.32 -12.94 7.83
CA LEU A 206 20.02 -11.72 8.26
C LEU A 206 19.60 -10.45 7.50
N THR A 207 18.85 -10.57 6.39
CA THR A 207 18.46 -9.43 5.54
C THR A 207 16.97 -9.26 5.37
N MET A 208 16.17 -10.17 5.93
CA MET A 208 14.71 -10.12 5.91
C MET A 208 14.19 -9.00 6.81
N ILE A 209 13.09 -8.38 6.42
CA ILE A 209 12.39 -7.35 7.18
C ILE A 209 10.97 -7.84 7.46
N HIS A 210 10.08 -7.68 6.50
CA HIS A 210 8.68 -8.05 6.63
C HIS A 210 8.48 -9.55 6.85
N GLU A 211 9.12 -10.39 6.04
CA GLU A 211 9.01 -11.84 6.14
C GLU A 211 9.52 -12.40 7.49
N ALA A 212 10.48 -11.72 8.13
CA ALA A 212 11.00 -12.14 9.43
C ALA A 212 9.96 -12.04 10.55
N MET A 213 9.04 -11.08 10.48
CA MET A 213 7.98 -10.89 11.48
C MET A 213 6.87 -11.93 11.38
N ILE A 214 6.70 -12.55 10.21
CA ILE A 214 5.60 -13.48 9.94
C ILE A 214 6.01 -14.96 9.96
N LEU A 215 7.27 -15.27 10.21
CA LEU A 215 7.83 -16.64 10.20
C LEU A 215 7.07 -17.62 11.11
N GLU A 216 6.62 -17.17 12.26
CA GLU A 216 5.89 -17.98 13.25
C GLU A 216 4.39 -18.15 12.93
N TYR A 217 3.88 -17.43 11.93
CA TYR A 217 2.48 -17.51 11.56
C TYR A 217 2.19 -18.69 10.64
N SER A 218 1.02 -19.31 10.83
CA SER A 218 0.55 -20.44 10.01
C SER A 218 -0.96 -20.38 9.80
N GLY A 219 -1.46 -21.17 8.85
CA GLY A 219 -2.89 -21.34 8.60
C GLY A 219 -3.61 -20.01 8.32
N ARG A 220 -4.80 -19.85 8.91
CA ARG A 220 -5.67 -18.68 8.68
C ARG A 220 -5.07 -17.34 9.12
N TYR A 221 -4.20 -17.33 10.13
CA TYR A 221 -3.56 -16.11 10.59
C TYR A 221 -2.56 -15.58 9.55
N LEU A 222 -1.75 -16.49 8.98
CA LEU A 222 -0.86 -16.13 7.87
C LEU A 222 -1.67 -15.68 6.65
N ALA A 223 -2.80 -16.34 6.34
CA ALA A 223 -3.67 -15.94 5.22
C ALA A 223 -4.17 -14.49 5.37
N LEU A 224 -4.59 -14.08 6.58
CA LEU A 224 -5.03 -12.70 6.83
C LEU A 224 -3.90 -11.69 6.64
N ILE A 225 -2.70 -11.99 7.12
CA ILE A 225 -1.52 -11.10 6.98
C ILE A 225 -1.12 -10.99 5.50
N GLU A 226 -1.04 -12.09 4.77
CA GLU A 226 -0.72 -12.09 3.34
C GLU A 226 -1.78 -11.33 2.51
N TRP A 227 -3.05 -11.49 2.86
CA TRP A 227 -4.11 -10.75 2.19
C TRP A 227 -4.05 -9.25 2.52
N ALA A 228 -3.75 -8.90 3.77
CA ALA A 228 -3.53 -7.51 4.18
C ALA A 228 -2.33 -6.89 3.46
N ALA A 229 -1.23 -7.62 3.28
CA ALA A 229 -0.08 -7.16 2.51
C ALA A 229 -0.43 -6.90 1.03
N ALA A 230 -1.23 -7.78 0.43
CA ALA A 230 -1.76 -7.56 -0.92
C ALA A 230 -2.67 -6.31 -0.99
N LEU A 231 -3.54 -6.11 0.02
CA LEU A 231 -4.37 -4.90 0.13
C LEU A 231 -3.52 -3.65 0.31
N LYS A 232 -2.49 -3.68 1.14
CA LYS A 232 -1.55 -2.56 1.35
C LYS A 232 -0.92 -2.13 0.01
N LEU A 233 -0.47 -3.07 -0.81
CA LEU A 233 0.04 -2.79 -2.15
C LEU A 233 -1.02 -2.10 -3.03
N LEU A 234 -2.24 -2.62 -3.05
CA LEU A 234 -3.34 -2.04 -3.83
C LEU A 234 -3.68 -0.63 -3.34
N ILE A 235 -3.72 -0.39 -2.03
CA ILE A 235 -3.98 0.91 -1.41
C ILE A 235 -2.95 1.93 -1.88
N PHE A 236 -1.66 1.64 -1.77
CA PHE A 236 -0.60 2.54 -2.21
C PHE A 236 -0.66 2.81 -3.72
N PHE A 237 -0.92 1.79 -4.52
CA PHE A 237 -1.09 1.97 -5.97
C PHE A 237 -2.33 2.80 -6.29
N ALA A 238 -3.43 2.63 -5.55
CA ALA A 238 -4.63 3.44 -5.72
C ALA A 238 -4.41 4.90 -5.31
N LEU A 239 -3.67 5.15 -4.23
CA LEU A 239 -3.27 6.50 -3.82
C LEU A 239 -2.41 7.15 -4.90
N LEU A 240 -1.36 6.48 -5.40
CA LEU A 240 -0.53 6.97 -6.50
C LEU A 240 -1.36 7.22 -7.76
N ALA A 241 -2.24 6.28 -8.13
CA ALA A 241 -3.03 6.38 -9.34
C ALA A 241 -4.10 7.47 -9.29
N ASN A 242 -4.80 7.63 -8.16
CA ASN A 242 -5.98 8.49 -8.08
C ASN A 242 -5.70 9.88 -7.51
N LEU A 243 -4.66 10.05 -6.67
CA LEU A 243 -4.24 11.38 -6.22
C LEU A 243 -3.38 12.11 -7.26
N PHE A 244 -2.61 11.39 -8.08
CA PHE A 244 -1.70 12.02 -9.04
C PHE A 244 -2.21 11.99 -10.49
N VAL A 245 -3.00 10.98 -10.85
CA VAL A 245 -3.58 10.80 -12.18
C VAL A 245 -5.09 10.50 -12.04
N PRO A 246 -5.92 11.46 -11.56
CA PRO A 246 -7.30 11.19 -11.17
C PRO A 246 -8.25 10.93 -12.34
N TRP A 247 -7.81 11.10 -13.59
CA TRP A 247 -8.66 10.88 -14.77
C TRP A 247 -9.24 9.46 -14.78
N GLY A 248 -10.55 9.37 -14.99
CA GLY A 248 -11.31 8.13 -15.00
C GLY A 248 -11.88 7.72 -13.64
N VAL A 249 -11.67 8.49 -12.57
CA VAL A 249 -12.43 8.33 -11.32
C VAL A 249 -13.86 8.83 -11.56
N ALA A 250 -14.87 8.05 -11.15
CA ALA A 250 -16.25 8.42 -11.35
C ALA A 250 -16.66 9.55 -10.39
N VAL A 251 -17.29 10.60 -10.94
CA VAL A 251 -17.98 11.65 -10.16
C VAL A 251 -19.49 11.40 -10.18
N ALA A 252 -19.99 10.84 -11.28
CA ALA A 252 -21.39 10.48 -11.43
C ALA A 252 -21.67 9.06 -10.94
N ARG A 253 -22.82 8.85 -10.29
CA ARG A 253 -23.24 7.54 -9.74
C ARG A 253 -24.00 6.68 -10.75
N THR A 254 -23.71 6.82 -12.05
CA THR A 254 -24.32 5.98 -13.09
C THR A 254 -23.58 4.65 -13.21
N PRO A 255 -24.27 3.54 -13.50
CA PRO A 255 -23.59 2.23 -13.65
C PRO A 255 -22.52 2.24 -14.75
N ALA A 256 -22.75 2.98 -15.82
CA ALA A 256 -21.78 3.13 -16.91
C ALA A 256 -20.50 3.85 -16.46
N ALA A 257 -20.62 4.96 -15.70
CA ALA A 257 -19.47 5.70 -15.16
C ALA A 257 -18.69 4.86 -14.16
N LEU A 258 -19.37 4.10 -13.29
CA LEU A 258 -18.73 3.20 -12.33
C LEU A 258 -18.00 2.04 -13.03
N GLY A 259 -18.61 1.45 -14.07
CA GLY A 259 -17.98 0.40 -14.86
C GLY A 259 -16.72 0.89 -15.58
N LEU A 260 -16.75 2.09 -16.15
CA LEU A 260 -15.60 2.74 -16.76
C LEU A 260 -14.51 3.02 -15.73
N ALA A 261 -14.87 3.53 -14.54
CA ALA A 261 -13.92 3.80 -13.46
C ALA A 261 -13.21 2.54 -12.98
N VAL A 262 -13.91 1.42 -12.89
CA VAL A 262 -13.28 0.12 -12.55
C VAL A 262 -12.29 -0.30 -13.64
N GLY A 263 -12.65 -0.18 -14.92
CA GLY A 263 -11.75 -0.49 -16.04
C GLY A 263 -10.49 0.37 -16.03
N VAL A 264 -10.64 1.69 -15.80
CA VAL A 264 -9.53 2.63 -15.72
C VAL A 264 -8.65 2.34 -14.48
N LEU A 265 -9.27 2.03 -13.33
CA LEU A 265 -8.51 1.64 -12.13
C LEU A 265 -7.65 0.42 -12.40
N ILE A 266 -8.20 -0.65 -12.99
CA ILE A 266 -7.45 -1.86 -13.33
C ILE A 266 -6.29 -1.53 -14.28
N ALA A 267 -6.51 -0.68 -15.27
CA ALA A 267 -5.46 -0.26 -16.21
C ALA A 267 -4.32 0.50 -15.49
N LYS A 268 -4.66 1.45 -14.59
CA LYS A 268 -3.68 2.20 -13.79
C LYS A 268 -2.88 1.27 -12.86
N LEU A 269 -3.56 0.34 -12.17
CA LEU A 269 -2.92 -0.66 -11.32
C LEU A 269 -1.98 -1.57 -12.13
N ALA A 270 -2.38 -1.95 -13.35
CA ALA A 270 -1.53 -2.73 -14.24
C ALA A 270 -0.28 -1.97 -14.70
N VAL A 271 -0.40 -0.67 -15.02
CA VAL A 271 0.74 0.19 -15.39
C VAL A 271 1.70 0.34 -14.20
N LEU A 272 1.21 0.63 -13.00
CA LEU A 272 2.05 0.71 -11.80
C LEU A 272 2.68 -0.65 -11.46
N GLY A 273 1.93 -1.73 -11.60
CA GLY A 273 2.44 -3.09 -11.41
C GLY A 273 3.55 -3.45 -12.42
N LEU A 274 3.41 -3.04 -13.69
CA LEU A 274 4.44 -3.17 -14.69
C LEU A 274 5.68 -2.35 -14.33
N ALA A 275 5.51 -1.09 -13.90
CA ALA A 275 6.63 -0.24 -13.50
C ALA A 275 7.41 -0.85 -12.33
N VAL A 276 6.72 -1.35 -11.30
CA VAL A 276 7.36 -2.03 -10.17
C VAL A 276 8.05 -3.32 -10.63
N ALA A 277 7.44 -4.14 -11.49
CA ALA A 277 8.05 -5.35 -12.02
C ALA A 277 9.34 -5.04 -12.82
N VAL A 278 9.36 -3.96 -13.61
CA VAL A 278 10.55 -3.50 -14.32
C VAL A 278 11.65 -3.07 -13.34
N ILE A 279 11.32 -2.30 -12.31
CA ILE A 279 12.27 -1.88 -11.28
C ILE A 279 12.85 -3.12 -10.58
N GLU A 280 12.01 -4.04 -10.14
CA GLU A 280 12.42 -5.28 -9.46
C GLU A 280 13.32 -6.19 -10.34
N THR A 281 13.25 -6.07 -11.65
CA THR A 281 14.12 -6.84 -12.56
C THR A 281 15.42 -6.14 -12.92
N ARG A 282 15.48 -4.82 -12.75
CA ARG A 282 16.65 -4.00 -13.13
C ARG A 282 17.50 -3.56 -11.94
N VAL A 283 16.90 -3.48 -10.76
CA VAL A 283 17.56 -2.96 -9.55
C VAL A 283 17.85 -4.10 -8.58
N ALA A 284 19.09 -4.12 -8.04
CA ALA A 284 19.46 -5.04 -6.97
C ALA A 284 18.96 -4.54 -5.61
N LYS A 285 18.79 -5.48 -4.66
CA LYS A 285 18.47 -5.14 -3.27
C LYS A 285 19.55 -4.24 -2.68
N LEU A 286 19.14 -3.15 -2.05
CA LEU A 286 20.05 -2.27 -1.32
C LEU A 286 20.60 -2.98 -0.06
N ARG A 287 21.79 -2.58 0.37
CA ARG A 287 22.28 -2.94 1.69
C ARG A 287 21.38 -2.31 2.74
N LEU A 288 21.08 -3.03 3.79
CA LEU A 288 20.15 -2.62 4.85
C LEU A 288 20.42 -1.18 5.35
N PHE A 289 21.68 -0.81 5.55
CA PHE A 289 22.07 0.52 6.05
C PHE A 289 21.87 1.66 5.02
N ARG A 290 21.64 1.34 3.73
CA ARG A 290 21.33 2.34 2.70
C ARG A 290 19.84 2.56 2.49
N VAL A 291 18.99 1.72 3.09
CA VAL A 291 17.54 1.91 3.01
C VAL A 291 17.08 3.19 3.69
N PRO A 292 17.56 3.57 4.90
CA PRO A 292 17.26 4.87 5.50
C PRO A 292 17.71 6.06 4.66
N GLU A 293 18.81 5.94 3.89
CA GLU A 293 19.25 7.00 2.97
C GLU A 293 18.23 7.22 1.84
N LEU A 294 17.72 6.13 1.25
CA LEU A 294 16.68 6.19 0.23
C LEU A 294 15.38 6.79 0.77
N LEU A 295 14.97 6.41 1.98
CA LEU A 295 13.80 6.98 2.64
C LEU A 295 14.02 8.44 3.04
N GLY A 296 15.23 8.80 3.48
CA GLY A 296 15.63 10.19 3.72
C GLY A 296 15.54 11.05 2.46
N LEU A 297 15.96 10.51 1.31
CA LEU A 297 15.76 11.18 0.02
C LEU A 297 14.27 11.39 -0.27
N SER A 298 13.44 10.38 -0.06
CA SER A 298 11.99 10.51 -0.27
C SER A 298 11.35 11.55 0.66
N PHE A 299 11.82 11.63 1.91
CA PHE A 299 11.40 12.67 2.86
C PHE A 299 11.75 14.07 2.40
N VAL A 300 12.99 14.28 1.92
CA VAL A 300 13.43 15.57 1.35
C VAL A 300 12.59 15.93 0.12
N LEU A 301 12.30 14.98 -0.77
CA LEU A 301 11.42 15.23 -1.92
C LEU A 301 10.00 15.64 -1.49
N ALA A 302 9.44 14.99 -0.47
CA ALA A 302 8.14 15.36 0.09
C ALA A 302 8.16 16.76 0.72
N LEU A 303 9.21 17.10 1.45
CA LEU A 303 9.39 18.42 2.02
C LEU A 303 9.51 19.49 0.93
N LEU A 304 10.28 19.23 -0.13
CA LEU A 304 10.39 20.12 -1.30
C LEU A 304 9.05 20.25 -2.03
N ALA A 305 8.24 19.22 -2.10
CA ALA A 305 6.88 19.28 -2.64
C ALA A 305 6.00 20.26 -1.86
N VAL A 306 6.04 20.19 -0.52
CA VAL A 306 5.31 21.11 0.36
C VAL A 306 5.81 22.55 0.18
N THR A 307 7.13 22.79 0.24
CA THR A 307 7.71 24.13 0.08
C THR A 307 7.44 24.73 -1.29
N SER A 308 7.53 23.91 -2.36
CA SER A 308 7.18 24.32 -3.73
C SER A 308 5.70 24.73 -3.83
N SER A 309 4.80 24.06 -3.13
CA SER A 309 3.36 24.41 -3.10
C SER A 309 3.08 25.75 -2.42
N PHE A 310 3.96 26.21 -1.51
CA PHE A 310 3.87 27.54 -0.90
C PHE A 310 4.46 28.63 -1.79
N LEU A 311 5.56 28.35 -2.49
CA LEU A 311 6.29 29.36 -3.28
C LEU A 311 5.64 29.63 -4.64
N LEU A 312 4.91 28.67 -5.20
CA LEU A 312 4.31 28.75 -6.54
C LEU A 312 2.76 28.91 -6.51
N ARG A 313 2.24 29.39 -5.40
CA ARG A 313 0.84 29.80 -5.28
C ARG A 313 0.49 31.03 -6.08
#